data_9185ee485dfea60d1c75fd573daf1162
#
_entry.id   9185ee485dfea60d1c75fd573daf1162
#
_cell.length_a   1.000
_cell.length_b   1.000
_cell.length_c   1.000
_cell.angle_alpha   90.00
_cell.angle_beta   90.00
_cell.angle_gamma   90.00
#
_symmetry.space_group_name_H-M   'P 1'
#
loop_
_entity.id
_entity.type
_entity.pdbx_description
1 polymer ?
#
loop_
_entity_poly.entity_id
_entity_poly.type
_entity_poly.pdbx_seq_one_letter_code
_entity_poly.pdbx_strand_id
1 'polypeptide(L)'
;MKSILQSKKRCYICRKEVGIHDHHIYFGKAKRPISERHGFKVWLCQEHHQGTFGVHGMKGHELDLFLKKICQQMYERNHTRADFMKLIGRNYLEEEENQL
;
A
#
# COMPACT_ATOMS: atom_id res chain seq x y z
N MET A 1 -2.48 6.03 -12.83
CA MET A 1 -3.06 4.67 -12.95
C MET A 1 -4.08 4.42 -11.85
N LYS A 2 -5.09 3.64 -12.14
CA LYS A 2 -6.06 3.27 -11.11
C LYS A 2 -5.46 2.27 -10.12
N SER A 3 -5.94 2.32 -8.88
CA SER A 3 -5.52 1.38 -7.85
C SER A 3 -5.85 -0.07 -8.23
N ILE A 4 -4.94 -0.99 -7.95
CA ILE A 4 -5.20 -2.41 -8.12
C ILE A 4 -6.00 -3.00 -6.95
N LEU A 5 -6.16 -2.22 -5.85
CA LEU A 5 -6.84 -2.67 -4.64
C LEU A 5 -8.25 -2.10 -4.50
N GLN A 6 -8.55 -0.99 -5.17
CA GLN A 6 -9.73 -0.20 -4.84
C GLN A 6 -10.25 0.52 -6.07
N SER A 7 -11.57 0.49 -6.27
CA SER A 7 -12.20 1.18 -7.39
C SER A 7 -12.93 2.45 -6.99
N LYS A 8 -13.41 2.55 -5.76
CA LYS A 8 -14.17 3.70 -5.29
C LYS A 8 -13.32 4.62 -4.42
N LYS A 9 -13.49 5.93 -4.61
CA LYS A 9 -12.75 6.93 -3.85
C LYS A 9 -13.33 7.09 -2.46
N ARG A 10 -12.87 6.25 -1.56
CA ARG A 10 -13.23 6.29 -0.14
C ARG A 10 -12.09 5.66 0.66
N CYS A 11 -12.00 5.98 1.95
CA CYS A 11 -10.94 5.41 2.78
C CYS A 11 -10.97 3.89 2.72
N TYR A 12 -9.84 3.29 2.37
CA TYR A 12 -9.71 1.85 2.25
C TYR A 12 -9.98 1.13 3.58
N ILE A 13 -9.71 1.80 4.70
CA ILE A 13 -9.82 1.22 6.03
C ILE A 13 -11.21 1.42 6.64
N CYS A 14 -11.72 2.67 6.68
CA CYS A 14 -12.96 2.99 7.35
C CYS A 14 -14.11 3.40 6.43
N ARG A 15 -13.84 3.49 5.12
CA ARG A 15 -14.82 3.80 4.07
C ARG A 15 -15.38 5.24 4.12
N LYS A 16 -14.77 6.12 4.90
CA LYS A 16 -15.14 7.54 4.90
C LYS A 16 -14.94 8.13 3.51
N GLU A 17 -15.85 8.98 3.07
CA GLU A 17 -15.81 9.55 1.72
C GLU A 17 -15.35 11.00 1.67
N VAL A 18 -15.19 11.65 2.82
CA VAL A 18 -14.81 13.05 2.93
C VAL A 18 -13.37 13.18 3.38
N GLY A 19 -12.65 14.15 2.80
CA GLY A 19 -11.25 14.39 3.17
C GLY A 19 -10.34 13.24 2.79
N ILE A 20 -10.50 12.71 1.59
CA ILE A 20 -9.81 11.52 1.14
C ILE A 20 -8.51 11.89 0.40
N HIS A 21 -7.43 11.25 0.78
CA HIS A 21 -6.10 11.47 0.20
C HIS A 21 -5.66 10.26 -0.63
N ASP A 22 -5.00 10.53 -1.74
CA ASP A 22 -4.38 9.49 -2.57
C ASP A 22 -3.06 9.08 -1.93
N HIS A 23 -2.95 7.84 -1.47
CA HIS A 23 -1.76 7.32 -0.79
C HIS A 23 -1.03 6.30 -1.68
N HIS A 24 0.21 6.60 -2.00
CA HIS A 24 1.09 5.66 -2.70
C HIS A 24 1.66 4.69 -1.68
N ILE A 25 1.35 3.41 -1.84
CA ILE A 25 1.68 2.37 -0.84
C ILE A 25 3.18 2.21 -0.66
N TYR A 26 3.93 2.11 -1.76
CA TYR A 26 5.39 2.13 -1.71
C TYR A 26 5.81 3.56 -2.02
N PHE A 27 6.34 4.24 -1.02
CA PHE A 27 6.60 5.68 -1.12
C PHE A 27 8.08 5.98 -1.02
N GLY A 28 8.41 7.27 -1.02
CA GLY A 28 9.77 7.73 -1.13
C GLY A 28 10.10 8.11 -2.55
N LYS A 29 11.19 8.85 -2.73
CA LYS A 29 11.55 9.46 -4.01
C LYS A 29 11.63 8.45 -5.15
N ALA A 30 12.20 7.27 -4.90
CA ALA A 30 12.39 6.26 -5.94
C ALA A 30 11.14 5.42 -6.19
N LYS A 31 10.33 5.18 -5.16
CA LYS A 31 9.22 4.21 -5.23
C LYS A 31 7.86 4.83 -5.53
N ARG A 32 7.66 6.08 -5.23
CA ARG A 32 6.40 6.74 -5.51
C ARG A 32 6.02 6.72 -7.00
N PRO A 33 6.94 7.01 -7.94
CA PRO A 33 6.61 6.89 -9.35
C PRO A 33 6.25 5.48 -9.78
N ILE A 34 6.87 4.48 -9.16
CA ILE A 34 6.57 3.07 -9.44
C ILE A 34 5.15 2.75 -8.96
N SER A 35 4.80 3.18 -7.74
CA SER A 35 3.47 3.00 -7.19
C SER A 35 2.41 3.66 -8.07
N GLU A 36 2.67 4.86 -8.56
CA GLU A 36 1.74 5.56 -9.45
C GLU A 36 1.56 4.80 -10.76
N ARG A 37 2.65 4.34 -11.35
CA ARG A 37 2.63 3.63 -12.64
C ARG A 37 1.88 2.31 -12.57
N HIS A 38 2.02 1.58 -11.45
CA HIS A 38 1.45 0.24 -11.31
C HIS A 38 0.16 0.19 -10.51
N GLY A 39 -0.33 1.32 -10.03
CA GLY A 39 -1.56 1.36 -9.26
C GLY A 39 -1.41 0.83 -7.83
N PHE A 40 -0.21 0.90 -7.28
CA PHE A 40 0.06 0.51 -5.88
C PHE A 40 -0.34 1.65 -4.96
N LYS A 41 -1.63 1.92 -4.89
CA LYS A 41 -2.15 3.04 -4.12
C LYS A 41 -3.57 2.77 -3.63
N VAL A 42 -3.94 3.45 -2.55
CA VAL A 42 -5.28 3.43 -1.99
C VAL A 42 -5.66 4.84 -1.57
N TRP A 43 -6.95 5.08 -1.37
CA TRP A 43 -7.42 6.31 -0.76
C TRP A 43 -7.51 6.09 0.75
N LEU A 44 -7.07 7.09 1.51
CA LEU A 44 -7.14 7.06 2.96
C LEU A 44 -7.69 8.40 3.46
N CYS A 45 -8.49 8.36 4.51
CA CYS A 45 -8.93 9.58 5.18
C CYS A 45 -7.77 10.19 5.96
N GLN A 46 -7.95 11.41 6.45
CA GLN A 46 -6.91 12.12 7.21
C GLN A 46 -6.39 11.27 8.38
N GLU A 47 -7.30 10.66 9.12
CA GLU A 47 -6.93 9.86 10.30
C GLU A 47 -6.07 8.65 9.94
N HIS A 48 -6.46 7.90 8.92
CA HIS A 48 -5.71 6.70 8.51
C HIS A 48 -4.49 7.02 7.65
N HIS A 49 -4.38 8.24 7.15
CA HIS A 49 -3.22 8.68 6.38
C HIS A 49 -2.18 9.32 7.28
N GLN A 50 -2.56 10.32 8.07
CA GLN A 50 -1.63 11.14 8.87
C GLN A 50 -1.93 11.18 10.36
N GLY A 51 -3.01 10.55 10.82
CA GLY A 51 -3.29 10.45 12.25
C GLY A 51 -2.26 9.58 12.97
N THR A 52 -2.32 9.52 14.29
CA THR A 52 -1.35 8.81 15.11
C THR A 52 -1.15 7.36 14.65
N PHE A 53 -2.21 6.66 14.33
CA PHE A 53 -2.16 5.28 13.86
C PHE A 53 -2.29 5.16 12.35
N GLY A 54 -2.31 6.29 11.63
CA GLY A 54 -2.32 6.31 10.16
C GLY A 54 -0.94 5.97 9.61
N VAL A 55 -0.87 5.67 8.31
CA VAL A 55 0.36 5.17 7.67
C VAL A 55 1.57 6.08 7.86
N HIS A 56 1.37 7.39 7.94
CA HIS A 56 2.46 8.35 8.18
C HIS A 56 2.50 8.84 9.63
N GLY A 57 1.67 8.26 10.50
CA GLY A 57 1.62 8.64 11.90
C GLY A 57 2.69 7.95 12.73
N MET A 58 2.88 8.47 13.94
CA MET A 58 3.90 7.97 14.86
C MET A 58 3.74 6.48 15.17
N LYS A 59 2.51 5.97 15.21
CA LYS A 59 2.20 4.56 15.50
C LYS A 59 1.59 3.84 14.31
N GLY A 60 1.90 4.29 13.10
CA GLY A 60 1.29 3.77 11.87
C GLY A 60 2.04 2.63 11.19
N HIS A 61 3.11 2.12 11.81
CA HIS A 61 3.95 1.10 11.19
C HIS A 61 3.18 -0.17 10.82
N GLU A 62 2.28 -0.62 11.68
CA GLU A 62 1.50 -1.83 11.40
C GLU A 62 0.57 -1.65 10.22
N LEU A 63 -0.11 -0.51 10.13
CA LEU A 63 -0.99 -0.22 9.00
C LEU A 63 -0.20 -0.10 7.70
N ASP A 64 0.94 0.57 7.75
CA ASP A 64 1.82 0.70 6.60
C ASP A 64 2.25 -0.68 6.07
N LEU A 65 2.72 -1.56 6.96
CA LEU A 65 3.10 -2.91 6.58
C LEU A 65 1.94 -3.74 6.06
N PHE A 66 0.76 -3.59 6.69
CA PHE A 66 -0.45 -4.28 6.23
C PHE A 66 -0.75 -3.94 4.77
N LEU A 67 -0.76 -2.66 4.44
CA LEU A 67 -1.04 -2.23 3.08
C LEU A 67 0.02 -2.73 2.10
N LYS A 68 1.28 -2.71 2.49
CA LYS A 68 2.37 -3.19 1.63
C LYS A 68 2.27 -4.68 1.35
N LYS A 69 1.88 -5.47 2.36
CA LYS A 69 1.68 -6.91 2.20
C LYS A 69 0.50 -7.24 1.29
N ILE A 70 -0.65 -6.63 1.52
CA ILE A 70 -1.82 -6.93 0.69
C ILE A 70 -1.64 -6.46 -0.75
N CYS A 71 -0.92 -5.36 -0.95
CA CYS A 71 -0.63 -4.87 -2.29
C CYS A 71 0.27 -5.86 -3.04
N GLN A 72 1.31 -6.38 -2.38
CA GLN A 72 2.17 -7.40 -2.97
C GLN A 72 1.37 -8.66 -3.30
N GLN A 73 0.52 -9.12 -2.38
CA GLN A 73 -0.33 -10.28 -2.62
C GLN A 73 -1.22 -10.09 -3.84
N MET A 74 -1.82 -8.92 -3.97
CA MET A 74 -2.68 -8.63 -5.13
C MET A 74 -1.89 -8.62 -6.43
N TYR A 75 -0.71 -8.00 -6.44
CA TYR A 75 0.14 -7.95 -7.62
C TYR A 75 0.55 -9.36 -8.05
N GLU A 76 0.91 -10.21 -7.08
CA GLU A 76 1.38 -11.57 -7.36
C GLU A 76 0.28 -12.53 -7.84
N ARG A 77 -0.97 -12.10 -7.88
CA ARG A 77 -2.03 -12.90 -8.52
C ARG A 77 -1.80 -13.02 -10.02
N ASN A 78 -1.21 -12.01 -10.64
CA ASN A 78 -1.01 -11.97 -12.09
C ASN A 78 0.44 -11.78 -12.51
N HIS A 79 1.36 -11.73 -11.54
CA HIS A 79 2.78 -11.52 -11.77
C HIS A 79 3.59 -12.37 -10.80
N THR A 80 4.87 -12.56 -11.09
CA THR A 80 5.73 -13.36 -10.22
C THR A 80 6.32 -12.51 -9.09
N ARG A 81 6.83 -13.18 -8.08
CA ARG A 81 7.59 -12.50 -7.02
C ARG A 81 8.84 -11.84 -7.59
N ALA A 82 9.49 -12.47 -8.56
CA ALA A 82 10.66 -11.87 -9.22
C ALA A 82 10.29 -10.54 -9.86
N ASP A 83 9.11 -10.45 -10.49
CA ASP A 83 8.63 -9.20 -11.07
C ASP A 83 8.45 -8.13 -9.98
N PHE A 84 7.83 -8.50 -8.88
CA PHE A 84 7.63 -7.57 -7.77
C PHE A 84 8.96 -7.08 -7.21
N MET A 85 9.92 -7.97 -7.04
CA MET A 85 11.25 -7.61 -6.52
C MET A 85 11.99 -6.67 -7.46
N LYS A 86 11.82 -6.81 -8.77
CA LYS A 86 12.42 -5.88 -9.73
C LYS A 86 11.85 -4.48 -9.56
N LEU A 87 10.57 -4.36 -9.24
CA LEU A 87 9.92 -3.06 -9.06
C LEU A 87 10.25 -2.42 -7.72
N ILE A 88 10.13 -3.18 -6.64
CA ILE A 88 10.13 -2.66 -5.28
C ILE A 88 11.44 -2.94 -4.53
N GLY A 89 12.07 -4.06 -4.81
CA GLY A 89 13.35 -4.41 -4.20
C GLY A 89 13.27 -5.00 -2.81
N ARG A 90 12.07 -5.25 -2.29
CA ARG A 90 11.87 -5.86 -0.98
C ARG A 90 10.67 -6.79 -1.01
N ASN A 91 10.80 -7.95 -0.35
CA ASN A 91 9.72 -8.92 -0.20
C ASN A 91 9.04 -8.71 1.16
N TYR A 92 7.82 -8.18 1.16
CA TYR A 92 7.06 -7.92 2.39
C TYR A 92 6.36 -9.18 2.91
N LEU A 93 6.37 -10.27 2.16
CA LEU A 93 5.75 -11.55 2.56
C LEU A 93 6.74 -12.52 3.18
N GLU A 94 8.02 -12.15 3.25
CA GLU A 94 9.08 -13.04 3.71
C GLU A 94 8.86 -13.54 5.15
N GLU A 95 8.43 -12.65 6.05
CA GLU A 95 8.19 -13.04 7.46
C GLU A 95 7.09 -14.07 7.58
N GLU A 96 6.05 -14.00 6.76
CA GLU A 96 4.95 -14.96 6.76
C GLU A 96 5.43 -16.33 6.31
N GLU A 97 6.33 -16.38 5.33
CA GLU A 97 6.91 -17.62 4.82
C GLU A 97 7.83 -18.27 5.85
N ASN A 98 8.53 -17.46 6.64
CA ASN A 98 9.50 -17.93 7.62
C ASN A 98 8.89 -18.36 8.95
N GLN A 99 7.61 -18.16 9.14
CA GLN A 99 6.91 -18.57 10.36
C GLN A 99 6.48 -20.04 10.35
N LEU A 100 6.76 -20.72 9.28
CA LEU A 100 6.49 -22.16 9.18
C LEU A 100 7.56 -22.95 9.87
#